data_8434a64444da913a8a6af2c0043a6191
#
_entry.id   8434a64444da913a8a6af2c0043a6191
#
_cell.length_a   1.000
_cell.length_b   1.000
_cell.length_c   1.000
_cell.angle_alpha   90.00
_cell.angle_beta   90.00
_cell.angle_gamma   90.00
#
_symmetry.space_group_name_H-M   'P 1'
#
loop_
_entity.id
_entity.type
_entity.pdbx_description
1 polymer ?
#
loop_
_entity_poly.entity_id
_entity_poly.type
_entity_poly.pdbx_seq_one_letter_code
_entity_poly.pdbx_strand_id
1 'polypeptide(L)'
;MKKSILISLALLLPLTLCAEITKKEDINKDNLYKFRGSMLQYVDPGVTYSKAPKGFKPFYLSHYGRHGSRYLLNTPQYNDPYSILKAADDKGVLTEFGKDVLRRLEIMAKDADGHLGDLTSTGQAQHRGIARRMVRNYPEIFNKKTTIVARSTTSHRVMASMTAAMMEFSRILPQMNIDYNCSDFDRGYMNSEDRAINSAKNSRERNAAVNAFNAKHNNPERLMCALFTDTTFITRYPRTSSSSRAGMAGGGQETTTASVSTSDRSDDLYTKIYDIAANMGSHDYLGFDLDDVFTFEEWYDCWLQNNLYWYSVSGYNDLTQNIVPYGHATLLQDFLDKADAALASGTPAANLRYGHDTALYPLLCLMEVNDCAYAPKDIEDLANKWVNYDIVHMGSNLQLIFFKNKKGTVLVRALLDEKEAKLPVECYKDAKGVEYPYFYEWNKLEKYYRDILAKWTRIKAEL
;
A
#
# COMPACT_ATOMS: atom_id res chain seq x y z
N MET A 1 6.50 38.30 -57.35
CA MET A 1 5.55 37.54 -56.47
C MET A 1 6.37 36.72 -55.49
N LYS A 2 6.54 37.22 -54.25
CA LYS A 2 7.26 36.52 -53.18
C LYS A 2 6.21 35.75 -52.34
N LYS A 3 6.28 34.43 -52.33
CA LYS A 3 5.44 33.58 -51.47
C LYS A 3 6.09 33.52 -50.08
N SER A 4 5.44 34.14 -49.11
CA SER A 4 5.79 33.99 -47.68
C SER A 4 5.25 32.66 -47.16
N ILE A 5 6.14 31.80 -46.73
CA ILE A 5 5.79 30.55 -46.03
C ILE A 5 5.67 30.91 -44.54
N LEU A 6 4.44 30.90 -43.99
CA LEU A 6 4.19 30.94 -42.55
C LEU A 6 4.53 29.56 -41.99
N ILE A 7 5.60 29.48 -41.23
CA ILE A 7 5.90 28.32 -40.39
C ILE A 7 5.14 28.51 -39.07
N SER A 8 4.03 27.79 -38.90
CA SER A 8 3.34 27.69 -37.63
C SER A 8 4.20 26.89 -36.63
N LEU A 9 4.81 27.61 -35.70
CA LEU A 9 5.50 27.00 -34.58
C LEU A 9 4.45 26.50 -33.58
N ALA A 10 4.09 25.22 -33.67
CA ALA A 10 3.28 24.57 -32.62
C ALA A 10 4.13 24.46 -31.36
N LEU A 11 3.86 25.32 -30.40
CA LEU A 11 4.35 25.13 -29.02
C LEU A 11 3.72 23.84 -28.47
N LEU A 12 4.48 22.76 -28.49
CA LEU A 12 4.23 21.58 -27.64
C LEU A 12 4.51 22.02 -26.22
N LEU A 13 3.47 22.50 -25.51
CA LEU A 13 3.45 22.52 -24.05
C LEU A 13 3.65 21.07 -23.59
N PRO A 14 4.62 20.81 -22.70
CA PRO A 14 4.66 19.52 -22.02
C PRO A 14 3.39 19.40 -21.20
N LEU A 15 2.50 18.48 -21.56
CA LEU A 15 1.45 18.01 -20.68
C LEU A 15 2.16 17.40 -19.46
N THR A 16 2.32 18.21 -18.42
CA THR A 16 2.56 17.68 -17.08
C THR A 16 1.33 16.88 -16.71
N LEU A 17 1.36 15.57 -16.95
CA LEU A 17 0.47 14.65 -16.25
C LEU A 17 0.90 14.69 -14.76
N CYS A 18 0.48 15.73 -14.05
CA CYS A 18 0.20 15.58 -12.65
C CYS A 18 -0.84 14.46 -12.58
N ALA A 19 -0.58 13.41 -11.82
CA ALA A 19 -1.62 12.46 -11.47
C ALA A 19 -2.74 13.31 -10.87
N GLU A 20 -3.79 13.59 -11.64
CA GLU A 20 -4.96 14.32 -11.15
C GLU A 20 -5.56 13.46 -10.07
N ILE A 21 -5.72 14.05 -8.90
CA ILE A 21 -6.40 13.43 -7.78
C ILE A 21 -7.79 13.10 -8.26
N THR A 22 -8.12 11.83 -8.21
CA THR A 22 -9.41 11.35 -8.69
C THR A 22 -10.48 11.80 -7.72
N LYS A 23 -11.27 12.79 -8.09
CA LYS A 23 -12.43 13.21 -7.32
C LYS A 23 -13.54 12.16 -7.42
N LYS A 24 -14.52 12.20 -6.51
CA LYS A 24 -15.68 11.31 -6.55
C LYS A 24 -16.36 11.31 -7.93
N GLU A 25 -16.45 12.47 -8.57
CA GLU A 25 -17.07 12.65 -9.89
C GLU A 25 -16.30 11.93 -11.01
N ASP A 26 -14.99 11.70 -10.82
CA ASP A 26 -14.14 11.02 -11.80
C ASP A 26 -14.22 9.49 -11.68
N ILE A 27 -14.86 8.97 -10.63
CA ILE A 27 -15.06 7.55 -10.41
C ILE A 27 -16.47 7.18 -10.87
N ASN A 28 -16.57 6.22 -11.75
CA ASN A 28 -17.82 5.67 -12.27
C ASN A 28 -17.76 4.14 -12.23
N LYS A 29 -18.76 3.46 -12.78
CA LYS A 29 -18.82 2.00 -12.76
C LYS A 29 -17.62 1.31 -13.40
N ASP A 30 -16.96 1.95 -14.39
CA ASP A 30 -15.82 1.36 -15.11
C ASP A 30 -14.54 1.37 -14.26
N ASN A 31 -14.46 2.26 -13.26
CA ASN A 31 -13.30 2.39 -12.37
C ASN A 31 -13.66 2.28 -10.88
N LEU A 32 -14.81 1.65 -10.56
CA LEU A 32 -15.27 1.35 -9.20
C LEU A 32 -14.20 0.61 -8.36
N TYR A 33 -13.37 -0.19 -9.03
CA TYR A 33 -12.26 -0.92 -8.40
C TYR A 33 -11.32 -0.04 -7.57
N LYS A 34 -11.25 1.27 -7.82
CA LYS A 34 -10.45 2.21 -7.03
C LYS A 34 -10.89 2.27 -5.57
N PHE A 35 -12.19 2.09 -5.29
CA PHE A 35 -12.71 2.05 -3.93
C PHE A 35 -12.31 0.80 -3.14
N ARG A 36 -11.57 -0.13 -3.73
CA ARG A 36 -10.87 -1.21 -3.03
C ARG A 36 -9.70 -0.68 -2.18
N GLY A 37 -9.33 0.59 -2.36
CA GLY A 37 -8.34 1.29 -1.56
C GLY A 37 -6.99 0.56 -1.54
N SER A 38 -6.45 0.30 -0.35
CA SER A 38 -5.18 -0.40 -0.18
C SER A 38 -5.22 -1.88 -0.63
N MET A 39 -6.41 -2.46 -0.88
CA MET A 39 -6.57 -3.83 -1.40
C MET A 39 -6.59 -3.88 -2.93
N LEU A 40 -6.57 -2.72 -3.61
CA LEU A 40 -6.46 -2.66 -5.06
C LEU A 40 -5.24 -3.46 -5.54
N GLN A 41 -5.42 -4.29 -6.57
CA GLN A 41 -4.32 -5.07 -7.13
C GLN A 41 -3.37 -4.23 -7.97
N TYR A 42 -2.09 -4.59 -7.95
CA TYR A 42 -1.08 -3.98 -8.81
C TYR A 42 -1.26 -4.40 -10.27
N VAL A 43 -1.25 -3.40 -11.15
CA VAL A 43 -1.23 -3.62 -12.60
C VAL A 43 -0.01 -2.94 -13.22
N ASP A 44 0.43 -3.42 -14.40
CA ASP A 44 1.51 -2.76 -15.15
C ASP A 44 1.05 -1.34 -15.52
N PRO A 45 1.74 -0.28 -15.09
CA PRO A 45 1.33 1.08 -15.39
C PRO A 45 1.52 1.48 -16.85
N GLY A 46 2.26 0.68 -17.64
CA GLY A 46 2.45 0.93 -19.08
C GLY A 46 3.13 2.27 -19.43
N VAL A 47 3.92 2.84 -18.51
CA VAL A 47 4.46 4.20 -18.63
C VAL A 47 5.77 4.26 -19.40
N THR A 48 6.03 5.41 -19.99
CA THR A 48 7.33 5.81 -20.56
C THR A 48 7.95 6.89 -19.68
N TYR A 49 9.23 6.75 -19.37
CA TYR A 49 9.94 7.68 -18.49
C TYR A 49 10.53 8.88 -19.24
N SER A 50 10.64 9.99 -18.52
CA SER A 50 11.40 11.17 -18.96
C SER A 50 12.84 10.80 -19.29
N LYS A 51 13.39 11.41 -20.34
CA LYS A 51 14.78 11.15 -20.75
C LYS A 51 15.75 11.74 -19.72
N ALA A 52 16.74 10.95 -19.33
CA ALA A 52 17.80 11.43 -18.46
C ALA A 52 18.62 12.55 -19.15
N PRO A 53 19.15 13.52 -18.38
CA PRO A 53 20.03 14.55 -18.92
C PRO A 53 21.21 13.93 -19.67
N LYS A 54 21.64 14.59 -20.74
CA LYS A 54 22.71 14.08 -21.60
C LYS A 54 23.98 13.77 -20.79
N GLY A 55 24.50 12.56 -20.95
CA GLY A 55 25.72 12.10 -20.29
C GLY A 55 25.51 11.43 -18.94
N PHE A 56 24.30 11.42 -18.42
CA PHE A 56 23.96 10.66 -17.21
C PHE A 56 23.49 9.23 -17.57
N LYS A 57 23.97 8.25 -16.82
CA LYS A 57 23.58 6.84 -16.96
C LYS A 57 23.16 6.27 -15.63
N PRO A 58 22.12 5.42 -15.58
CA PRO A 58 21.71 4.74 -14.36
C PRO A 58 22.81 3.76 -13.93
N PHE A 59 23.06 3.66 -12.61
CA PHE A 59 24.09 2.78 -12.07
C PHE A 59 23.74 2.11 -10.75
N TYR A 60 22.75 2.63 -10.01
CA TYR A 60 22.30 2.08 -8.73
C TYR A 60 20.78 2.25 -8.57
N LEU A 61 20.12 1.29 -7.92
CA LEU A 61 18.71 1.33 -7.60
C LEU A 61 18.49 0.96 -6.12
N SER A 62 17.74 1.80 -5.40
CA SER A 62 17.28 1.55 -4.05
C SER A 62 15.76 1.42 -4.05
N HIS A 63 15.25 0.33 -3.46
CA HIS A 63 13.84 -0.03 -3.54
C HIS A 63 13.26 -0.41 -2.18
N TYR A 64 11.99 -0.09 -1.96
CA TYR A 64 11.14 -0.71 -0.96
C TYR A 64 9.79 -1.07 -1.58
N GLY A 65 9.38 -2.34 -1.45
CA GLY A 65 8.11 -2.83 -1.97
C GLY A 65 7.24 -3.48 -0.89
N ARG A 66 5.93 -3.22 -0.95
CA ARG A 66 4.90 -3.95 -0.22
C ARG A 66 4.76 -5.34 -0.80
N HIS A 67 4.38 -6.35 0.02
CA HIS A 67 3.96 -7.66 -0.49
C HIS A 67 2.86 -7.55 -1.55
N GLY A 68 2.73 -8.54 -2.41
CA GLY A 68 1.69 -8.62 -3.44
C GLY A 68 0.30 -8.96 -2.88
N SER A 69 -0.64 -9.16 -3.78
CA SER A 69 -2.00 -9.63 -3.49
C SER A 69 -1.99 -10.88 -2.62
N ARG A 70 -2.86 -10.92 -1.62
CA ARG A 70 -2.90 -11.93 -0.56
C ARG A 70 -4.29 -12.21 -0.07
N TYR A 71 -4.45 -13.32 0.63
CA TYR A 71 -5.63 -13.59 1.45
C TYR A 71 -5.74 -12.59 2.62
N LEU A 72 -6.96 -12.37 3.12
CA LEU A 72 -7.17 -11.64 4.37
C LEU A 72 -6.50 -12.37 5.54
N LEU A 73 -6.29 -11.65 6.66
CA LEU A 73 -5.36 -12.11 7.70
C LEU A 73 -5.99 -13.03 8.73
N ASN A 74 -7.32 -12.98 8.91
CA ASN A 74 -7.98 -13.59 10.05
C ASN A 74 -9.18 -14.42 9.63
N THR A 75 -9.35 -15.59 10.24
CA THR A 75 -10.51 -16.48 10.03
C THR A 75 -11.87 -15.78 10.12
N PRO A 76 -12.16 -14.93 11.13
CA PRO A 76 -13.44 -14.24 11.22
C PRO A 76 -13.78 -13.32 10.03
N GLN A 77 -12.79 -12.85 9.28
CA GLN A 77 -13.04 -12.00 8.10
C GLN A 77 -13.78 -12.77 7.00
N TYR A 78 -13.53 -14.07 6.85
CA TYR A 78 -14.22 -14.93 5.88
C TYR A 78 -15.38 -15.70 6.52
N ASN A 79 -15.14 -16.30 7.70
CA ASN A 79 -16.08 -17.26 8.26
C ASN A 79 -17.30 -16.61 8.91
N ASP A 80 -17.18 -15.40 9.48
CA ASP A 80 -18.35 -14.76 10.12
C ASP A 80 -19.42 -14.40 9.09
N PRO A 81 -19.13 -13.70 7.95
CA PRO A 81 -20.14 -13.42 6.95
C PRO A 81 -20.79 -14.70 6.39
N TYR A 82 -19.99 -15.69 6.07
CA TYR A 82 -20.50 -16.99 5.61
C TYR A 82 -21.42 -17.64 6.63
N SER A 83 -21.00 -17.75 7.89
CA SER A 83 -21.76 -18.43 8.96
C SER A 83 -23.07 -17.70 9.30
N ILE A 84 -23.03 -16.36 9.28
CA ILE A 84 -24.25 -15.55 9.54
C ILE A 84 -25.27 -15.77 8.43
N LEU A 85 -24.86 -15.67 7.15
CA LEU A 85 -25.78 -15.87 6.03
C LEU A 85 -26.25 -17.33 5.96
N LYS A 86 -25.40 -18.31 6.23
CA LYS A 86 -25.79 -19.72 6.30
C LYS A 86 -26.84 -19.97 7.36
N ALA A 87 -26.69 -19.41 8.55
CA ALA A 87 -27.67 -19.53 9.62
C ALA A 87 -29.01 -18.84 9.29
N ALA A 88 -28.96 -17.75 8.50
CA ALA A 88 -30.16 -17.07 7.99
C ALA A 88 -30.89 -17.91 6.91
N ASP A 89 -30.12 -18.55 6.04
CA ASP A 89 -30.67 -19.46 5.02
C ASP A 89 -31.37 -20.66 5.67
N ASP A 90 -30.74 -21.26 6.67
CA ASP A 90 -31.34 -22.40 7.43
C ASP A 90 -32.63 -22.02 8.15
N LYS A 91 -32.88 -20.74 8.40
CA LYS A 91 -34.10 -20.19 8.95
C LYS A 91 -35.08 -19.68 7.88
N GLY A 92 -34.69 -19.69 6.62
CA GLY A 92 -35.55 -19.23 5.50
C GLY A 92 -35.75 -17.70 5.50
N VAL A 93 -34.81 -16.92 6.06
CA VAL A 93 -34.88 -15.45 6.18
C VAL A 93 -33.96 -14.71 5.23
N LEU A 94 -33.35 -15.39 4.25
CA LEU A 94 -32.60 -14.74 3.17
C LEU A 94 -33.51 -14.40 1.99
N THR A 95 -33.19 -13.27 1.33
CA THR A 95 -33.71 -12.96 -0.01
C THR A 95 -32.98 -13.83 -1.05
N GLU A 96 -33.48 -13.86 -2.30
CA GLU A 96 -32.75 -14.54 -3.40
C GLU A 96 -31.37 -13.93 -3.64
N PHE A 97 -31.24 -12.60 -3.51
CA PHE A 97 -29.93 -11.92 -3.54
C PHE A 97 -29.02 -12.37 -2.37
N GLY A 98 -29.57 -12.45 -1.15
CA GLY A 98 -28.83 -12.95 0.02
C GLY A 98 -28.32 -14.38 -0.17
N LYS A 99 -29.11 -15.26 -0.82
CA LYS A 99 -28.67 -16.63 -1.17
C LYS A 99 -27.53 -16.64 -2.19
N ASP A 100 -27.55 -15.76 -3.18
CA ASP A 100 -26.45 -15.65 -4.14
C ASP A 100 -25.17 -15.13 -3.47
N VAL A 101 -25.28 -14.12 -2.60
CA VAL A 101 -24.14 -13.63 -1.80
C VAL A 101 -23.59 -14.74 -0.90
N LEU A 102 -24.47 -15.51 -0.22
CA LEU A 102 -24.06 -16.67 0.57
C LEU A 102 -23.23 -17.66 -0.24
N ARG A 103 -23.68 -18.03 -1.46
CA ARG A 103 -22.94 -18.95 -2.34
C ARG A 103 -21.55 -18.43 -2.67
N ARG A 104 -21.41 -17.14 -2.99
CA ARG A 104 -20.10 -16.51 -3.28
C ARG A 104 -19.20 -16.47 -2.04
N LEU A 105 -19.75 -16.15 -0.86
CA LEU A 105 -19.01 -16.16 0.41
C LEU A 105 -18.58 -17.58 0.83
N GLU A 106 -19.38 -18.59 0.55
CA GLU A 106 -19.00 -19.99 0.79
C GLU A 106 -17.79 -20.40 -0.02
N ILE A 107 -17.73 -20.01 -1.30
CA ILE A 107 -16.56 -20.26 -2.16
C ILE A 107 -15.33 -19.57 -1.58
N MET A 108 -15.47 -18.30 -1.18
CA MET A 108 -14.39 -17.54 -0.59
C MET A 108 -13.87 -18.13 0.74
N ALA A 109 -14.79 -18.53 1.62
CA ALA A 109 -14.42 -19.13 2.90
C ALA A 109 -13.68 -20.46 2.72
N LYS A 110 -14.11 -21.29 1.75
CA LYS A 110 -13.44 -22.56 1.40
C LYS A 110 -12.08 -22.33 0.76
N ASP A 111 -11.96 -21.36 -0.15
CA ASP A 111 -10.70 -21.02 -0.81
C ASP A 111 -9.67 -20.45 0.18
N ALA A 112 -10.13 -19.72 1.19
CA ALA A 112 -9.27 -19.12 2.20
C ALA A 112 -8.85 -20.07 3.33
N ASP A 113 -9.44 -21.25 3.42
CA ASP A 113 -9.15 -22.20 4.52
C ASP A 113 -7.70 -22.70 4.42
N GLY A 114 -6.95 -22.48 5.50
CA GLY A 114 -5.52 -22.78 5.56
C GLY A 114 -4.60 -21.76 4.87
N HIS A 115 -5.15 -20.70 4.25
CA HIS A 115 -4.40 -19.73 3.46
C HIS A 115 -4.37 -18.31 4.03
N LEU A 116 -4.73 -18.12 5.29
CA LEU A 116 -4.81 -16.79 5.90
C LEU A 116 -3.48 -16.01 5.80
N GLY A 117 -3.53 -14.88 5.13
CA GLY A 117 -2.38 -14.01 4.92
C GLY A 117 -1.36 -14.51 3.91
N ASP A 118 -1.59 -15.62 3.24
CA ASP A 118 -0.73 -16.14 2.18
C ASP A 118 -0.76 -15.26 0.93
N LEU A 119 0.37 -15.21 0.24
CA LEU A 119 0.46 -14.56 -1.06
C LEU A 119 -0.30 -15.38 -2.10
N THR A 120 -1.20 -14.74 -2.86
CA THR A 120 -1.91 -15.41 -3.96
C THR A 120 -1.02 -15.58 -5.20
N SER A 121 -1.48 -16.38 -6.18
CA SER A 121 -0.85 -16.48 -7.49
C SER A 121 -0.76 -15.12 -8.19
N THR A 122 -1.79 -14.28 -8.06
CA THR A 122 -1.82 -12.90 -8.52
C THR A 122 -0.70 -12.07 -7.87
N GLY A 123 -0.50 -12.18 -6.55
CA GLY A 123 0.59 -11.51 -5.85
C GLY A 123 1.99 -11.95 -6.31
N GLN A 124 2.17 -13.24 -6.59
CA GLN A 124 3.42 -13.72 -7.18
C GLN A 124 3.66 -13.15 -8.58
N ALA A 125 2.61 -13.10 -9.43
CA ALA A 125 2.70 -12.56 -10.78
C ALA A 125 3.05 -11.07 -10.78
N GLN A 126 2.53 -10.29 -9.82
CA GLN A 126 2.85 -8.88 -9.61
C GLN A 126 4.35 -8.67 -9.40
N HIS A 127 4.97 -9.37 -8.45
CA HIS A 127 6.40 -9.22 -8.16
C HIS A 127 7.30 -9.74 -9.28
N ARG A 128 6.92 -10.80 -9.98
CA ARG A 128 7.62 -11.23 -11.21
C ARG A 128 7.53 -10.15 -12.29
N GLY A 129 6.37 -9.51 -12.46
CA GLY A 129 6.16 -8.43 -13.42
C GLY A 129 7.05 -7.22 -13.12
N ILE A 130 7.09 -6.76 -11.86
CA ILE A 130 7.93 -5.65 -11.39
C ILE A 130 9.41 -5.96 -11.66
N ALA A 131 9.91 -7.14 -11.27
CA ALA A 131 11.30 -7.55 -11.49
C ALA A 131 11.66 -7.56 -13.00
N ARG A 132 10.76 -8.07 -13.84
CA ARG A 132 10.94 -8.07 -15.31
C ARG A 132 11.06 -6.66 -15.87
N ARG A 133 10.24 -5.72 -15.41
CA ARG A 133 10.29 -4.32 -15.84
C ARG A 133 11.52 -3.59 -15.34
N MET A 134 12.01 -3.87 -14.11
CA MET A 134 13.28 -3.36 -13.62
C MET A 134 14.44 -3.73 -14.56
N VAL A 135 14.54 -5.01 -14.96
CA VAL A 135 15.57 -5.47 -15.92
C VAL A 135 15.41 -4.79 -17.27
N ARG A 136 14.19 -4.72 -17.79
CA ARG A 136 13.91 -4.10 -19.09
C ARG A 136 14.27 -2.62 -19.13
N ASN A 137 13.93 -1.88 -18.07
CA ASN A 137 14.04 -0.43 -18.02
C ASN A 137 15.44 0.06 -17.61
N TYR A 138 16.20 -0.78 -16.87
CA TYR A 138 17.53 -0.43 -16.32
C TYR A 138 18.57 -1.54 -16.57
N PRO A 139 18.84 -1.90 -17.84
CA PRO A 139 19.80 -2.97 -18.16
C PRO A 139 21.23 -2.65 -17.73
N GLU A 140 21.57 -1.37 -17.50
CA GLU A 140 22.88 -0.98 -16.95
C GLU A 140 23.03 -1.40 -15.49
N ILE A 141 21.93 -1.43 -14.72
CA ILE A 141 21.91 -1.84 -13.31
C ILE A 141 21.77 -3.37 -13.21
N PHE A 142 20.83 -3.94 -13.96
CA PHE A 142 20.50 -5.37 -13.93
C PHE A 142 21.14 -6.11 -15.10
N ASN A 143 22.30 -6.71 -14.89
CA ASN A 143 23.02 -7.48 -15.90
C ASN A 143 23.87 -8.58 -15.26
N LYS A 144 24.47 -9.45 -16.07
CA LYS A 144 25.23 -10.63 -15.62
C LYS A 144 26.49 -10.35 -14.81
N LYS A 145 26.94 -9.09 -14.76
CA LYS A 145 28.17 -8.68 -14.04
C LYS A 145 27.88 -7.98 -12.72
N THR A 146 26.62 -7.70 -12.44
CA THR A 146 26.21 -6.95 -11.25
C THR A 146 25.79 -7.87 -10.12
N THR A 147 25.92 -7.34 -8.90
CA THR A 147 25.39 -7.94 -7.67
C THR A 147 24.21 -7.12 -7.21
N ILE A 148 23.12 -7.80 -6.87
CA ILE A 148 21.98 -7.18 -6.18
C ILE A 148 21.83 -7.78 -4.79
N VAL A 149 21.35 -6.98 -3.85
CA VAL A 149 21.05 -7.39 -2.48
C VAL A 149 19.57 -7.23 -2.24
N ALA A 150 18.90 -8.29 -1.79
CA ALA A 150 17.48 -8.26 -1.45
C ALA A 150 17.25 -8.68 0.00
N ARG A 151 16.41 -7.95 0.72
CA ARG A 151 16.06 -8.22 2.12
C ARG A 151 14.55 -8.14 2.30
N SER A 152 13.99 -8.99 3.16
CA SER A 152 12.57 -8.95 3.50
C SER A 152 12.35 -9.02 5.01
N THR A 153 11.16 -8.58 5.45
CA THR A 153 10.67 -8.93 6.78
C THR A 153 10.40 -10.44 6.85
N THR A 154 10.29 -10.97 8.08
CA THR A 154 10.09 -12.41 8.34
C THR A 154 8.66 -12.91 8.11
N SER A 155 7.77 -12.08 7.57
CA SER A 155 6.41 -12.48 7.22
C SER A 155 6.39 -13.35 5.97
N HIS A 156 5.71 -14.51 6.01
CA HIS A 156 5.68 -15.48 4.90
C HIS A 156 5.27 -14.87 3.54
N ARG A 157 4.24 -14.01 3.50
CA ARG A 157 3.82 -13.33 2.26
C ARG A 157 4.87 -12.38 1.71
N VAL A 158 5.67 -11.75 2.58
CA VAL A 158 6.73 -10.83 2.16
C VAL A 158 7.92 -11.62 1.63
N MET A 159 8.31 -12.69 2.32
CA MET A 159 9.34 -13.63 1.85
C MET A 159 8.96 -14.23 0.50
N ALA A 160 7.71 -14.66 0.33
CA ALA A 160 7.20 -15.20 -0.93
C ALA A 160 7.21 -14.14 -2.06
N SER A 161 6.88 -12.88 -1.75
CA SER A 161 6.97 -11.76 -2.70
C SER A 161 8.41 -11.51 -3.16
N MET A 162 9.36 -11.44 -2.22
CA MET A 162 10.79 -11.33 -2.53
C MET A 162 11.26 -12.50 -3.37
N THR A 163 10.92 -13.72 -2.96
CA THR A 163 11.32 -14.94 -3.68
C THR A 163 10.79 -14.94 -5.11
N ALA A 164 9.52 -14.56 -5.33
CA ALA A 164 8.94 -14.46 -6.68
C ALA A 164 9.73 -13.50 -7.58
N ALA A 165 10.16 -12.34 -7.04
CA ALA A 165 11.01 -11.40 -7.77
C ALA A 165 12.41 -11.98 -8.04
N MET A 166 13.06 -12.61 -7.04
CA MET A 166 14.40 -13.18 -7.19
C MET A 166 14.41 -14.33 -8.20
N MET A 167 13.40 -15.17 -8.20
CA MET A 167 13.24 -16.23 -9.21
C MET A 167 13.12 -15.65 -10.63
N GLU A 168 12.40 -14.53 -10.80
CA GLU A 168 12.28 -13.90 -12.11
C GLU A 168 13.59 -13.24 -12.54
N PHE A 169 14.33 -12.57 -11.65
CA PHE A 169 15.68 -12.08 -11.93
C PHE A 169 16.61 -13.22 -12.37
N SER A 170 16.64 -14.33 -11.62
CA SER A 170 17.45 -15.50 -11.97
C SER A 170 17.06 -16.14 -13.30
N ARG A 171 15.76 -16.15 -13.63
CA ARG A 171 15.27 -16.68 -14.92
C ARG A 171 15.75 -15.83 -16.09
N ILE A 172 15.75 -14.49 -15.97
CA ILE A 172 16.14 -13.58 -17.05
C ILE A 172 17.66 -13.44 -17.11
N LEU A 173 18.33 -13.39 -15.98
CA LEU A 173 19.76 -13.12 -15.82
C LEU A 173 20.44 -14.21 -14.95
N PRO A 174 20.55 -15.44 -15.42
CA PRO A 174 21.02 -16.57 -14.59
C PRO A 174 22.46 -16.44 -14.08
N GLN A 175 23.25 -15.51 -14.62
CA GLN A 175 24.63 -15.25 -14.20
C GLN A 175 24.76 -14.02 -13.29
N MET A 176 23.65 -13.30 -13.01
CA MET A 176 23.67 -12.19 -12.06
C MET A 176 23.84 -12.71 -10.64
N ASN A 177 24.68 -12.06 -9.85
CA ASN A 177 24.84 -12.43 -8.45
C ASN A 177 23.71 -11.83 -7.60
N ILE A 178 22.95 -12.70 -6.92
CA ILE A 178 21.81 -12.32 -6.07
C ILE A 178 22.09 -12.77 -4.64
N ASP A 179 22.30 -11.81 -3.74
CA ASP A 179 22.33 -12.02 -2.29
C ASP A 179 20.96 -11.67 -1.70
N TYR A 180 20.19 -12.66 -1.28
CA TYR A 180 18.89 -12.42 -0.67
C TYR A 180 18.73 -13.15 0.67
N ASN A 181 18.09 -12.49 1.62
CA ASN A 181 17.84 -13.04 2.95
C ASN A 181 16.63 -12.37 3.62
N CYS A 182 16.15 -13.01 4.69
CA CYS A 182 15.18 -12.44 5.63
C CYS A 182 15.66 -12.70 7.06
N SER A 183 15.56 -11.67 7.91
CA SER A 183 16.01 -11.79 9.30
C SER A 183 15.27 -10.81 10.20
N ASP A 184 15.31 -11.05 11.50
CA ASP A 184 14.80 -10.10 12.49
C ASP A 184 15.63 -8.81 12.52
N PHE A 185 16.92 -8.90 12.20
CA PHE A 185 17.76 -7.70 12.03
C PHE A 185 17.21 -6.80 10.90
N ASP A 186 16.93 -7.38 9.73
CA ASP A 186 16.37 -6.64 8.60
C ASP A 186 14.96 -6.13 8.92
N ARG A 187 14.13 -6.92 9.62
CA ARG A 187 12.83 -6.47 10.12
C ARG A 187 12.96 -5.25 11.02
N GLY A 188 13.98 -5.18 11.85
CA GLY A 188 14.18 -4.11 12.84
C GLY A 188 14.29 -2.72 12.23
N TYR A 189 14.93 -2.54 11.07
CA TYR A 189 14.98 -1.24 10.40
C TYR A 189 13.86 -1.03 9.37
N MET A 190 13.33 -2.11 8.78
CA MET A 190 12.26 -2.03 7.77
C MET A 190 10.86 -1.86 8.36
N ASN A 191 10.64 -2.30 9.58
CA ASN A 191 9.32 -2.26 10.25
C ASN A 191 9.52 -1.91 11.74
N SER A 192 10.04 -0.72 11.98
CA SER A 192 10.35 -0.24 13.33
C SER A 192 9.08 -0.11 14.18
N GLU A 193 9.19 -0.53 15.44
CA GLU A 193 8.14 -0.41 16.47
C GLU A 193 8.58 0.59 17.54
N ASP A 194 8.47 1.88 17.25
CA ASP A 194 8.72 2.93 18.23
C ASP A 194 7.53 3.08 19.19
N ARG A 195 7.83 3.11 20.50
CA ARG A 195 6.78 3.18 21.54
C ARG A 195 5.95 4.45 21.48
N ALA A 196 6.60 5.61 21.24
CA ALA A 196 5.88 6.89 21.16
C ALA A 196 4.96 6.92 19.94
N ILE A 197 5.45 6.43 18.80
CA ILE A 197 4.68 6.29 17.57
C ILE A 197 3.48 5.36 17.77
N ASN A 198 3.68 4.20 18.41
CA ASN A 198 2.59 3.26 18.68
C ASN A 198 1.56 3.85 19.64
N SER A 199 1.99 4.62 20.65
CA SER A 199 1.09 5.33 21.56
C SER A 199 0.26 6.38 20.81
N ALA A 200 0.87 7.16 19.92
CA ALA A 200 0.17 8.16 19.11
C ALA A 200 -0.87 7.51 18.18
N LYS A 201 -0.51 6.44 17.47
CA LYS A 201 -1.44 5.68 16.60
C LYS A 201 -2.65 5.12 17.35
N ASN A 202 -2.52 4.85 18.64
CA ASN A 202 -3.56 4.26 19.48
C ASN A 202 -4.14 5.27 20.50
N SER A 203 -3.90 6.57 20.30
CA SER A 203 -4.40 7.61 21.21
C SER A 203 -5.93 7.61 21.28
N ARG A 204 -6.47 8.05 22.42
CA ARG A 204 -7.92 8.17 22.62
C ARG A 204 -8.52 9.21 21.67
N GLU A 205 -7.83 10.31 21.48
CA GLU A 205 -8.23 11.42 20.62
C GLU A 205 -8.33 10.97 19.16
N ARG A 206 -7.31 10.29 18.65
CA ARG A 206 -7.33 9.74 17.29
C ARG A 206 -8.47 8.73 17.12
N ASN A 207 -8.63 7.79 18.05
CA ASN A 207 -9.67 6.77 17.97
C ASN A 207 -11.07 7.39 18.02
N ALA A 208 -11.30 8.40 18.87
CA ALA A 208 -12.58 9.11 18.94
C ALA A 208 -12.90 9.84 17.63
N ALA A 209 -11.94 10.54 17.04
CA ALA A 209 -12.12 11.23 15.77
C ALA A 209 -12.44 10.27 14.60
N VAL A 210 -11.69 9.17 14.51
CA VAL A 210 -11.93 8.13 13.47
C VAL A 210 -13.29 7.47 13.67
N ASN A 211 -13.68 7.13 14.90
CA ASN A 211 -14.97 6.55 15.16
C ASN A 211 -16.13 7.51 14.83
N ALA A 212 -15.97 8.80 15.15
CA ALA A 212 -16.98 9.81 14.80
C ALA A 212 -17.14 9.98 13.29
N PHE A 213 -16.03 9.96 12.54
CA PHE A 213 -16.06 9.99 11.08
C PHE A 213 -16.72 8.73 10.51
N ASN A 214 -16.29 7.55 10.98
CA ASN A 214 -16.86 6.28 10.51
C ASN A 214 -18.37 6.19 10.76
N ALA A 215 -18.86 6.70 11.90
CA ALA A 215 -20.30 6.72 12.19
C ALA A 215 -21.14 7.54 11.20
N LYS A 216 -20.55 8.54 10.54
CA LYS A 216 -21.23 9.30 9.47
C LYS A 216 -21.27 8.55 8.12
N HIS A 217 -20.27 7.70 7.89
CA HIS A 217 -20.04 7.00 6.64
C HIS A 217 -20.32 5.49 6.72
N ASN A 218 -20.99 5.04 7.76
CA ASN A 218 -21.40 3.64 7.92
C ASN A 218 -22.92 3.54 7.87
N ASN A 219 -23.46 2.95 6.80
CA ASN A 219 -24.89 2.80 6.61
C ASN A 219 -25.23 1.38 6.12
N PRO A 220 -25.28 0.37 7.00
CA PRO A 220 -25.52 -1.01 6.63
C PRO A 220 -26.99 -1.32 6.28
N GLU A 221 -27.94 -0.42 6.59
CA GLU A 221 -29.37 -0.69 6.56
C GLU A 221 -29.84 -1.19 5.18
N ARG A 222 -29.45 -0.49 4.09
CA ARG A 222 -29.82 -0.91 2.74
C ARG A 222 -29.34 -2.33 2.43
N LEU A 223 -28.07 -2.65 2.74
CA LEU A 223 -27.51 -3.97 2.48
C LEU A 223 -28.21 -5.03 3.32
N MET A 224 -28.49 -4.76 4.59
CA MET A 224 -29.23 -5.71 5.44
C MET A 224 -30.62 -5.99 4.87
N CYS A 225 -31.37 -4.97 4.42
CA CYS A 225 -32.66 -5.14 3.74
C CYS A 225 -32.53 -5.90 2.41
N ALA A 226 -31.42 -5.77 1.70
CA ALA A 226 -31.20 -6.53 0.47
C ALA A 226 -30.89 -8.01 0.72
N LEU A 227 -30.17 -8.31 1.82
CA LEU A 227 -29.76 -9.69 2.17
C LEU A 227 -30.86 -10.47 2.89
N PHE A 228 -31.64 -9.82 3.78
CA PHE A 228 -32.58 -10.48 4.69
C PHE A 228 -34.00 -10.08 4.40
N THR A 229 -34.94 -11.07 4.39
CA THR A 229 -36.38 -10.84 4.38
C THR A 229 -36.90 -10.38 5.74
N ASP A 230 -36.13 -10.68 6.82
CA ASP A 230 -36.38 -10.24 8.19
C ASP A 230 -35.06 -9.77 8.81
N THR A 231 -34.84 -8.47 8.87
CA THR A 231 -33.64 -7.87 9.44
C THR A 231 -33.53 -8.01 10.95
N THR A 232 -34.59 -8.42 11.67
CA THR A 232 -34.51 -8.70 13.11
C THR A 232 -33.58 -9.88 13.39
N PHE A 233 -33.33 -10.75 12.42
CA PHE A 233 -32.36 -11.82 12.51
C PHE A 233 -30.96 -11.29 12.79
N ILE A 234 -30.47 -10.29 12.03
CA ILE A 234 -29.10 -9.78 12.16
C ILE A 234 -28.96 -8.81 13.35
N THR A 235 -29.99 -8.02 13.65
CA THR A 235 -29.97 -7.07 14.77
C THR A 235 -30.02 -7.78 16.13
N ARG A 236 -30.44 -9.04 16.17
CA ARG A 236 -30.51 -9.90 17.38
C ARG A 236 -29.72 -11.19 17.20
N TYR A 237 -28.63 -11.15 16.44
CA TYR A 237 -27.82 -12.34 16.19
C TYR A 237 -27.11 -12.81 17.46
N PRO A 238 -27.11 -14.12 17.78
CA PRO A 238 -26.41 -14.66 18.92
C PRO A 238 -24.90 -14.44 18.84
N ARG A 239 -24.31 -13.97 19.91
CA ARG A 239 -22.85 -13.86 20.04
C ARG A 239 -22.36 -14.88 21.07
N THR A 240 -21.57 -15.85 20.62
CA THR A 240 -20.82 -16.74 21.51
C THR A 240 -19.50 -16.07 21.86
N SER A 241 -19.35 -15.56 23.08
CA SER A 241 -18.05 -15.11 23.57
C SER A 241 -17.33 -16.31 24.20
N SER A 242 -16.34 -16.88 23.50
CA SER A 242 -15.38 -17.77 24.14
C SER A 242 -14.28 -16.91 24.76
N SER A 243 -14.26 -16.74 26.07
CA SER A 243 -13.11 -16.17 26.75
C SER A 243 -12.06 -17.28 26.95
N SER A 244 -11.10 -17.36 26.02
CA SER A 244 -9.87 -18.11 26.28
C SER A 244 -8.99 -17.28 27.21
N ARG A 245 -9.03 -17.53 28.50
CA ARG A 245 -8.00 -17.10 29.42
C ARG A 245 -6.79 -18.00 29.18
N ALA A 246 -5.73 -17.49 28.59
CA ALA A 246 -4.44 -18.15 28.59
C ALA A 246 -3.95 -18.21 30.05
N GLY A 247 -4.13 -19.36 30.68
CA GLY A 247 -3.57 -19.68 32.00
C GLY A 247 -2.14 -20.15 31.82
N MET A 248 -1.18 -19.47 32.44
CA MET A 248 0.16 -20.03 32.66
C MET A 248 0.05 -21.35 33.43
N ALA A 249 0.71 -22.35 32.89
CA ALA A 249 1.18 -23.61 33.48
C ALA A 249 0.47 -24.13 34.79
N GLY A 250 -0.36 -25.15 34.63
CA GLY A 250 -0.88 -25.96 35.73
C GLY A 250 -2.20 -26.62 35.32
N GLY A 251 -2.20 -27.96 35.15
CA GLY A 251 -3.35 -28.73 34.67
C GLY A 251 -4.62 -28.46 35.49
N GLY A 252 -5.56 -27.81 34.85
CA GLY A 252 -6.91 -27.57 35.34
C GLY A 252 -7.88 -27.71 34.17
N GLN A 253 -8.95 -28.46 34.36
CA GLN A 253 -10.04 -28.67 33.44
C GLN A 253 -10.59 -27.32 32.96
N GLU A 254 -10.59 -27.06 31.63
CA GLU A 254 -11.24 -25.89 31.03
C GLU A 254 -12.77 -26.00 31.22
N THR A 255 -13.30 -25.19 32.10
CA THR A 255 -14.74 -24.89 32.11
C THR A 255 -14.98 -23.69 31.21
N THR A 256 -15.34 -23.93 29.96
CA THR A 256 -15.87 -22.92 29.07
C THR A 256 -17.29 -22.55 29.46
N THR A 257 -17.49 -21.46 30.16
CA THR A 257 -18.79 -20.82 30.28
C THR A 257 -19.03 -19.97 29.04
N ALA A 258 -19.77 -20.49 28.07
CA ALA A 258 -20.24 -19.73 26.95
C ALA A 258 -21.43 -18.87 27.41
N SER A 259 -21.27 -17.57 27.51
CA SER A 259 -22.40 -16.64 27.64
C SER A 259 -22.91 -16.32 26.22
N VAL A 260 -24.18 -16.63 25.96
CA VAL A 260 -24.86 -16.20 24.72
C VAL A 260 -25.50 -14.85 25.00
N SER A 261 -24.98 -13.80 24.40
CA SER A 261 -25.67 -12.49 24.32
C SER A 261 -26.13 -12.26 22.90
N THR A 262 -27.25 -11.56 22.72
CA THR A 262 -27.68 -11.08 21.40
C THR A 262 -27.16 -9.67 21.20
N SER A 263 -26.64 -9.35 20.03
CA SER A 263 -26.21 -8.01 19.66
C SER A 263 -26.48 -7.73 18.18
N ASP A 264 -26.63 -6.48 17.84
CA ASP A 264 -26.67 -6.06 16.45
C ASP A 264 -25.31 -6.36 15.79
N ARG A 265 -25.33 -7.06 14.68
CA ARG A 265 -24.15 -7.46 13.90
C ARG A 265 -24.13 -6.83 12.50
N SER A 266 -25.03 -5.88 12.25
CA SER A 266 -25.18 -5.26 10.94
C SER A 266 -23.90 -4.58 10.47
N ASP A 267 -23.28 -3.77 11.35
CA ASP A 267 -22.01 -3.06 11.04
C ASP A 267 -20.85 -4.03 10.81
N ASP A 268 -20.74 -5.05 11.65
CA ASP A 268 -19.68 -6.04 11.55
C ASP A 268 -19.80 -6.88 10.27
N LEU A 269 -21.01 -7.31 9.94
CA LEU A 269 -21.30 -8.05 8.70
C LEU A 269 -21.04 -7.18 7.46
N TYR A 270 -21.49 -5.93 7.47
CA TYR A 270 -21.28 -4.95 6.40
C TYR A 270 -19.81 -4.74 6.11
N THR A 271 -19.01 -4.43 7.16
CA THR A 271 -17.58 -4.20 7.06
C THR A 271 -16.82 -5.43 6.55
N LYS A 272 -17.15 -6.63 7.05
CA LYS A 272 -16.47 -7.86 6.62
C LYS A 272 -16.81 -8.25 5.17
N ILE A 273 -18.04 -8.03 4.71
CA ILE A 273 -18.41 -8.24 3.29
C ILE A 273 -17.62 -7.25 2.43
N TYR A 274 -17.51 -5.97 2.85
CA TYR A 274 -16.68 -4.99 2.13
C TYR A 274 -15.20 -5.41 2.09
N ASP A 275 -14.61 -5.88 3.19
CA ASP A 275 -13.22 -6.35 3.21
C ASP A 275 -12.98 -7.48 2.19
N ILE A 276 -13.93 -8.44 2.09
CA ILE A 276 -13.85 -9.51 1.09
C ILE A 276 -14.00 -8.93 -0.31
N ALA A 277 -15.03 -8.10 -0.56
CA ALA A 277 -15.28 -7.48 -1.85
C ALA A 277 -14.11 -6.64 -2.35
N ALA A 278 -13.51 -5.83 -1.46
CA ALA A 278 -12.33 -5.02 -1.78
C ALA A 278 -11.10 -5.89 -2.12
N ASN A 279 -11.01 -7.11 -1.55
CA ASN A 279 -9.90 -8.03 -1.78
C ASN A 279 -10.11 -8.98 -2.99
N MET A 280 -11.26 -8.94 -3.66
CA MET A 280 -11.56 -9.86 -4.78
C MET A 280 -10.54 -9.80 -5.92
N GLY A 281 -9.91 -8.65 -6.16
CA GLY A 281 -8.82 -8.54 -7.12
C GLY A 281 -7.57 -9.39 -6.78
N SER A 282 -7.44 -9.87 -5.54
CA SER A 282 -6.41 -10.86 -5.15
C SER A 282 -6.79 -12.29 -5.54
N HIS A 283 -8.06 -12.53 -5.90
CA HIS A 283 -8.67 -13.83 -6.17
C HIS A 283 -9.34 -13.89 -7.56
N ASP A 284 -8.82 -13.12 -8.53
CA ASP A 284 -9.33 -13.02 -9.90
C ASP A 284 -9.48 -14.37 -10.61
N TYR A 285 -8.71 -15.39 -10.20
CA TYR A 285 -8.81 -16.76 -10.67
C TYR A 285 -10.14 -17.47 -10.33
N LEU A 286 -10.93 -16.94 -9.38
CA LEU A 286 -12.24 -17.50 -9.03
C LEU A 286 -13.33 -17.17 -10.05
N GLY A 287 -13.12 -16.15 -10.91
CA GLY A 287 -14.01 -15.81 -12.01
C GLY A 287 -15.31 -15.14 -11.61
N PHE A 288 -15.41 -14.58 -10.40
CA PHE A 288 -16.52 -13.73 -9.94
C PHE A 288 -15.98 -12.61 -9.04
N ASP A 289 -16.82 -11.61 -8.78
CA ASP A 289 -16.57 -10.53 -7.82
C ASP A 289 -17.77 -10.33 -6.88
N LEU A 290 -17.71 -9.30 -6.08
CA LEU A 290 -18.77 -8.86 -5.16
C LEU A 290 -19.08 -7.36 -5.39
N ASP A 291 -18.79 -6.84 -6.58
CA ASP A 291 -18.92 -5.42 -6.88
C ASP A 291 -20.41 -4.98 -6.89
N ASP A 292 -21.33 -5.90 -7.18
CA ASP A 292 -22.78 -5.70 -7.19
C ASP A 292 -23.42 -5.69 -5.79
N VAL A 293 -22.68 -6.07 -4.75
CA VAL A 293 -23.22 -6.16 -3.38
C VAL A 293 -23.46 -4.78 -2.79
N PHE A 294 -22.63 -3.81 -3.14
CA PHE A 294 -22.68 -2.44 -2.66
C PHE A 294 -23.13 -1.48 -3.75
N THR A 295 -23.88 -0.45 -3.38
CA THR A 295 -24.11 0.71 -4.27
C THR A 295 -22.83 1.51 -4.44
N PHE A 296 -22.80 2.43 -5.41
CA PHE A 296 -21.66 3.32 -5.60
C PHE A 296 -21.37 4.18 -4.36
N GLU A 297 -22.42 4.69 -3.72
CA GLU A 297 -22.32 5.48 -2.49
C GLU A 297 -21.75 4.66 -1.33
N GLU A 298 -22.20 3.41 -1.16
CA GLU A 298 -21.69 2.52 -0.13
C GLU A 298 -20.24 2.14 -0.36
N TRP A 299 -19.84 1.88 -1.60
CA TRP A 299 -18.43 1.69 -1.96
C TRP A 299 -17.59 2.91 -1.61
N TYR A 300 -18.08 4.11 -1.92
CA TYR A 300 -17.40 5.35 -1.61
C TYR A 300 -17.26 5.57 -0.10
N ASP A 301 -18.33 5.38 0.66
CA ASP A 301 -18.34 5.57 2.11
C ASP A 301 -17.43 4.55 2.82
N CYS A 302 -17.44 3.29 2.42
CA CYS A 302 -16.50 2.28 2.93
C CYS A 302 -15.04 2.65 2.61
N TRP A 303 -14.79 3.13 1.38
CA TRP A 303 -13.47 3.58 1.00
C TRP A 303 -13.03 4.81 1.78
N LEU A 304 -13.89 5.77 2.05
CA LEU A 304 -13.55 6.95 2.89
C LEU A 304 -13.06 6.53 4.27
N GLN A 305 -13.71 5.56 4.90
CA GLN A 305 -13.31 5.01 6.20
C GLN A 305 -11.92 4.34 6.09
N ASN A 306 -11.69 3.54 5.06
CA ASN A 306 -10.40 2.89 4.80
C ASN A 306 -9.29 3.92 4.51
N ASN A 307 -9.60 4.96 3.73
CA ASN A 307 -8.69 6.05 3.41
C ASN A 307 -8.26 6.80 4.67
N LEU A 308 -9.23 7.19 5.51
CA LEU A 308 -8.96 7.85 6.79
C LEU A 308 -8.16 6.97 7.74
N TYR A 309 -8.48 5.69 7.83
CA TYR A 309 -7.69 4.76 8.66
C TYR A 309 -6.21 4.83 8.29
N TRP A 310 -5.88 4.64 7.00
CA TRP A 310 -4.49 4.64 6.54
C TRP A 310 -3.81 5.99 6.75
N TYR A 311 -4.49 7.10 6.47
CA TYR A 311 -3.96 8.43 6.75
C TYR A 311 -3.66 8.63 8.23
N SER A 312 -4.60 8.29 9.10
CA SER A 312 -4.50 8.53 10.55
C SER A 312 -3.37 7.76 11.23
N VAL A 313 -2.93 6.64 10.65
CA VAL A 313 -1.83 5.81 11.17
C VAL A 313 -0.52 5.96 10.37
N SER A 314 -0.48 6.86 9.38
CA SER A 314 0.67 6.96 8.45
C SER A 314 1.06 8.39 8.13
N GLY A 315 0.09 9.32 8.02
CA GLY A 315 0.30 10.70 7.61
C GLY A 315 0.61 11.67 8.74
N TYR A 316 0.95 12.88 8.35
CA TYR A 316 1.08 14.01 9.29
C TYR A 316 -0.32 14.50 9.68
N ASN A 317 -0.70 14.34 10.93
CA ASN A 317 -1.98 14.82 11.45
C ASN A 317 -1.86 15.17 12.94
N ASP A 318 -2.64 16.19 13.38
CA ASP A 318 -2.61 16.67 14.75
C ASP A 318 -3.11 15.64 15.78
N LEU A 319 -3.97 14.69 15.35
CA LEU A 319 -4.49 13.62 16.20
C LEU A 319 -3.38 12.68 16.69
N THR A 320 -2.25 12.64 15.98
CA THR A 320 -1.07 11.86 16.32
C THR A 320 0.17 12.73 16.51
N GLN A 321 -0.01 14.01 16.86
CA GLN A 321 1.06 14.99 17.11
C GLN A 321 2.04 15.13 15.94
N ASN A 322 1.63 14.81 14.73
CA ASN A 322 2.46 14.85 13.51
C ASN A 322 3.73 13.98 13.56
N ILE A 323 3.77 12.94 14.42
CA ILE A 323 4.99 12.14 14.62
C ILE A 323 4.98 10.79 13.90
N VAL A 324 3.84 10.32 13.44
CA VAL A 324 3.71 8.95 12.88
C VAL A 324 4.64 8.66 11.70
N PRO A 325 4.86 9.57 10.73
CA PRO A 325 5.79 9.31 9.64
C PRO A 325 7.22 8.99 10.09
N TYR A 326 7.66 9.59 11.22
CA TYR A 326 8.99 9.34 11.78
C TYR A 326 9.18 7.91 12.33
N GLY A 327 8.12 7.13 12.49
CA GLY A 327 8.23 5.71 12.85
C GLY A 327 9.08 4.89 11.89
N HIS A 328 9.28 5.40 10.66
CA HIS A 328 10.12 4.76 9.64
C HIS A 328 11.40 5.56 9.32
N ALA A 329 11.85 6.40 10.26
CA ALA A 329 13.14 7.11 10.16
C ALA A 329 14.34 6.14 10.01
N THR A 330 14.29 4.96 10.64
CA THR A 330 15.32 3.92 10.49
C THR A 330 15.38 3.36 9.07
N LEU A 331 14.24 3.23 8.39
CA LEU A 331 14.19 2.80 7.00
C LEU A 331 14.73 3.90 6.07
N LEU A 332 14.35 5.15 6.29
CA LEU A 332 14.92 6.28 5.54
C LEU A 332 16.44 6.36 5.74
N GLN A 333 16.94 6.20 6.99
CA GLN A 333 18.36 6.16 7.28
C GLN A 333 19.07 5.05 6.47
N ASP A 334 18.50 3.83 6.42
CA ASP A 334 19.07 2.74 5.63
C ASP A 334 19.07 3.03 4.12
N PHE A 335 18.07 3.74 3.58
CA PHE A 335 18.09 4.20 2.19
C PHE A 335 19.29 5.12 1.91
N LEU A 336 19.56 6.08 2.80
CA LEU A 336 20.65 7.04 2.65
C LEU A 336 22.01 6.34 2.78
N ASP A 337 22.21 5.54 3.82
CA ASP A 337 23.49 4.89 4.11
C ASP A 337 23.86 3.85 3.02
N LYS A 338 22.87 3.11 2.49
CA LYS A 338 23.11 2.18 1.39
C LYS A 338 23.38 2.89 0.07
N ALA A 339 22.75 4.05 -0.17
CA ALA A 339 23.07 4.87 -1.33
C ALA A 339 24.52 5.40 -1.26
N ASP A 340 24.95 5.93 -0.12
CA ASP A 340 26.31 6.42 0.07
C ASP A 340 27.34 5.30 -0.09
N ALA A 341 27.08 4.12 0.48
CA ALA A 341 27.94 2.95 0.32
C ALA A 341 28.06 2.52 -1.16
N ALA A 342 26.95 2.49 -1.89
CA ALA A 342 26.92 2.15 -3.32
C ALA A 342 27.63 3.20 -4.18
N LEU A 343 27.50 4.49 -3.83
CA LEU A 343 28.21 5.59 -4.49
C LEU A 343 29.72 5.49 -4.32
N ALA A 344 30.19 5.10 -3.12
CA ALA A 344 31.60 4.97 -2.78
C ALA A 344 32.24 3.73 -3.42
N SER A 345 31.56 2.57 -3.39
CA SER A 345 32.11 1.28 -3.80
C SER A 345 31.71 0.82 -5.21
N GLY A 346 30.62 1.35 -5.76
CA GLY A 346 30.00 0.89 -7.01
C GLY A 346 29.28 -0.46 -6.88
N THR A 347 29.12 -1.01 -5.68
CA THR A 347 28.46 -2.29 -5.40
C THR A 347 27.76 -2.25 -4.04
N PRO A 348 26.57 -2.91 -3.89
CA PRO A 348 25.80 -3.58 -4.92
C PRO A 348 25.18 -2.61 -5.94
N ALA A 349 24.76 -3.10 -7.09
CA ALA A 349 24.06 -2.30 -8.10
C ALA A 349 22.60 -2.01 -7.72
N ALA A 350 22.00 -2.83 -6.84
CA ALA A 350 20.69 -2.57 -6.27
C ALA A 350 20.55 -3.11 -4.86
N ASN A 351 19.83 -2.34 -4.02
CA ASN A 351 19.30 -2.78 -2.73
C ASN A 351 17.77 -2.83 -2.80
N LEU A 352 17.23 -4.05 -2.70
CA LEU A 352 15.80 -4.32 -2.82
C LEU A 352 15.26 -4.72 -1.44
N ARG A 353 14.27 -3.99 -0.95
CA ARG A 353 13.63 -4.25 0.34
C ARG A 353 12.18 -4.63 0.12
N TYR A 354 11.72 -5.65 0.84
CA TYR A 354 10.35 -6.14 0.78
C TYR A 354 9.72 -6.10 2.16
N GLY A 355 8.51 -5.51 2.25
CA GLY A 355 7.83 -5.31 3.52
C GLY A 355 6.33 -5.09 3.38
N HIS A 356 5.82 -4.10 4.07
CA HIS A 356 4.41 -3.89 4.31
C HIS A 356 3.94 -2.48 3.94
N ASP A 357 2.63 -2.34 3.74
CA ASP A 357 1.92 -1.06 3.67
C ASP A 357 2.16 -0.18 4.90
N THR A 358 2.14 -0.79 6.09
CA THR A 358 2.40 -0.11 7.38
C THR A 358 3.76 0.57 7.47
N ALA A 359 4.71 0.21 6.60
CA ALA A 359 5.98 0.89 6.48
C ALA A 359 6.05 1.82 5.26
N LEU A 360 5.45 1.41 4.13
CA LEU A 360 5.54 2.18 2.89
C LEU A 360 4.75 3.49 2.98
N TYR A 361 3.51 3.48 3.51
CA TYR A 361 2.73 4.72 3.68
C TYR A 361 3.47 5.79 4.50
N PRO A 362 3.90 5.52 5.74
CA PRO A 362 4.59 6.53 6.52
C PRO A 362 5.97 6.90 5.95
N LEU A 363 6.67 5.99 5.28
CA LEU A 363 7.90 6.31 4.56
C LEU A 363 7.66 7.34 3.45
N LEU A 364 6.62 7.14 2.63
CA LEU A 364 6.26 8.08 1.56
C LEU A 364 5.86 9.45 2.12
N CYS A 365 5.14 9.48 3.25
CA CYS A 365 4.82 10.72 3.96
C CYS A 365 6.09 11.40 4.50
N LEU A 366 7.01 10.64 5.12
CA LEU A 366 8.27 11.14 5.67
C LEU A 366 9.20 11.69 4.58
N MET A 367 9.22 11.04 3.42
CA MET A 367 10.00 11.45 2.26
C MET A 367 9.32 12.53 1.40
N GLU A 368 8.09 12.90 1.74
CA GLU A 368 7.28 13.89 1.02
C GLU A 368 7.16 13.57 -0.49
N VAL A 369 6.98 12.28 -0.81
CA VAL A 369 6.83 11.82 -2.19
C VAL A 369 5.46 12.27 -2.72
N ASN A 370 5.42 12.97 -3.85
CA ASN A 370 4.22 13.60 -4.39
C ASN A 370 3.54 14.48 -3.31
N ASP A 371 2.23 14.28 -3.10
CA ASP A 371 1.46 14.98 -2.06
C ASP A 371 1.25 14.12 -0.79
N CYS A 372 2.06 13.06 -0.57
CA CYS A 372 1.86 12.15 0.56
C CYS A 372 1.97 12.82 1.95
N ALA A 373 2.71 13.94 2.05
CA ALA A 373 2.82 14.73 3.27
C ALA A 373 1.66 15.71 3.47
N TYR A 374 0.62 15.68 2.61
CA TYR A 374 -0.54 16.56 2.76
C TYR A 374 -1.23 16.35 4.10
N ALA A 375 -1.49 17.47 4.80
CA ALA A 375 -2.22 17.50 6.06
C ALA A 375 -3.45 18.43 5.89
N PRO A 376 -4.67 17.88 5.80
CA PRO A 376 -5.88 18.70 5.69
C PRO A 376 -6.16 19.44 7.01
N LYS A 377 -6.79 20.59 6.91
CA LYS A 377 -7.31 21.31 8.08
C LYS A 377 -8.56 20.64 8.65
N ASP A 378 -9.39 20.08 7.77
CA ASP A 378 -10.56 19.30 8.12
C ASP A 378 -10.38 17.89 7.58
N ILE A 379 -10.66 16.90 8.41
CA ILE A 379 -10.56 15.49 8.07
C ILE A 379 -11.53 15.09 6.94
N GLU A 380 -12.64 15.81 6.79
CA GLU A 380 -13.63 15.60 5.72
C GLU A 380 -13.05 16.00 4.34
N ASP A 381 -12.04 16.87 4.30
CA ASP A 381 -11.34 17.27 3.08
C ASP A 381 -10.20 16.33 2.66
N LEU A 382 -9.95 15.28 3.44
CA LEU A 382 -8.81 14.38 3.22
C LEU A 382 -8.80 13.81 1.81
N ALA A 383 -9.93 13.26 1.38
CA ALA A 383 -10.08 12.59 0.09
C ALA A 383 -9.91 13.51 -1.12
N ASN A 384 -9.85 14.84 -0.92
CA ASN A 384 -9.57 15.79 -2.00
C ASN A 384 -8.11 15.77 -2.48
N LYS A 385 -7.18 15.26 -1.64
CA LYS A 385 -5.74 15.23 -1.98
C LYS A 385 -5.01 13.97 -1.56
N TRP A 386 -5.44 13.30 -0.53
CA TRP A 386 -4.79 12.08 -0.05
C TRP A 386 -5.69 10.88 -0.31
N VAL A 387 -5.35 10.08 -1.30
CA VAL A 387 -6.14 8.93 -1.74
C VAL A 387 -5.27 7.67 -1.74
N ASN A 388 -5.58 6.74 -0.86
CA ASN A 388 -4.75 5.59 -0.57
C ASN A 388 -4.54 4.63 -1.76
N TYR A 389 -5.48 4.53 -2.68
CA TYR A 389 -5.34 3.70 -3.88
C TYR A 389 -4.32 4.23 -4.90
N ASP A 390 -3.95 5.53 -4.82
CA ASP A 390 -2.90 6.12 -5.65
C ASP A 390 -1.54 6.19 -4.91
N ILE A 391 -1.55 5.89 -3.61
CA ILE A 391 -0.35 5.97 -2.76
C ILE A 391 0.22 4.58 -2.49
N VAL A 392 -0.56 3.67 -1.92
CA VAL A 392 -0.10 2.30 -1.62
C VAL A 392 -1.24 1.29 -1.80
N HIS A 393 -1.13 0.45 -2.79
CA HIS A 393 -1.99 -0.71 -3.04
C HIS A 393 -1.17 -2.02 -2.99
N MET A 394 -1.77 -3.17 -3.29
CA MET A 394 -1.04 -4.45 -3.30
C MET A 394 0.14 -4.40 -4.26
N GLY A 395 1.33 -4.82 -3.83
CA GLY A 395 2.55 -4.79 -4.64
C GLY A 395 3.18 -3.42 -4.85
N SER A 396 2.60 -2.35 -4.26
CA SER A 396 3.16 -0.98 -4.36
C SER A 396 4.61 -0.92 -3.98
N ASN A 397 5.36 -0.06 -4.67
CA ASN A 397 6.79 0.06 -4.46
C ASN A 397 7.33 1.46 -4.75
N LEU A 398 8.32 1.86 -3.97
CA LEU A 398 9.15 3.02 -4.18
C LEU A 398 10.49 2.57 -4.75
N GLN A 399 10.92 3.19 -5.86
CA GLN A 399 12.23 2.97 -6.47
C GLN A 399 12.95 4.31 -6.59
N LEU A 400 14.16 4.41 -6.05
CA LEU A 400 15.08 5.52 -6.28
C LEU A 400 16.16 5.04 -7.26
N ILE A 401 16.20 5.62 -8.45
CA ILE A 401 17.16 5.28 -9.49
C ILE A 401 18.22 6.38 -9.55
N PHE A 402 19.47 6.00 -9.38
CA PHE A 402 20.61 6.89 -9.35
C PHE A 402 21.34 6.90 -10.69
N PHE A 403 21.62 8.10 -11.18
CA PHE A 403 22.30 8.37 -12.44
C PHE A 403 23.59 9.12 -12.18
N LYS A 404 24.67 8.78 -12.89
CA LYS A 404 25.96 9.43 -12.76
C LYS A 404 26.51 9.88 -14.11
N ASN A 405 27.12 11.04 -14.15
CA ASN A 405 27.86 11.52 -15.32
C ASN A 405 29.38 11.32 -15.15
N LYS A 406 30.16 11.58 -16.22
CA LYS A 406 31.62 11.47 -16.18
C LYS A 406 32.30 12.44 -15.25
N LYS A 407 31.64 13.54 -14.82
CA LYS A 407 32.17 14.52 -13.87
C LYS A 407 31.93 14.12 -12.40
N GLY A 408 31.24 13.00 -12.16
CA GLY A 408 30.89 12.52 -10.83
C GLY A 408 29.60 13.13 -10.26
N THR A 409 28.89 13.99 -10.98
CA THR A 409 27.58 14.48 -10.55
C THR A 409 26.60 13.32 -10.47
N VAL A 410 25.82 13.25 -9.40
CA VAL A 410 24.81 12.22 -9.17
C VAL A 410 23.42 12.85 -9.15
N LEU A 411 22.53 12.29 -9.96
CA LEU A 411 21.10 12.61 -9.94
C LEU A 411 20.31 11.39 -9.48
N VAL A 412 19.17 11.64 -8.88
CA VAL A 412 18.21 10.60 -8.51
C VAL A 412 16.85 10.89 -9.15
N ARG A 413 16.14 9.83 -9.53
CA ARG A 413 14.74 9.85 -9.93
C ARG A 413 13.97 8.90 -9.03
N ALA A 414 12.82 9.36 -8.53
CA ALA A 414 11.90 8.50 -7.79
C ALA A 414 10.82 7.94 -8.72
N LEU A 415 10.47 6.69 -8.52
CA LEU A 415 9.26 6.06 -9.06
C LEU A 415 8.41 5.56 -7.91
N LEU A 416 7.15 5.95 -7.89
CA LEU A 416 6.11 5.35 -7.05
C LEU A 416 5.22 4.49 -7.95
N ASP A 417 5.13 3.21 -7.65
CA ASP A 417 4.39 2.25 -8.47
C ASP A 417 4.82 2.30 -9.95
N GLU A 418 6.12 2.40 -10.14
CA GLU A 418 6.78 2.51 -11.45
C GLU A 418 6.36 3.76 -12.26
N LYS A 419 5.68 4.75 -11.66
CA LYS A 419 5.39 6.07 -12.24
C LYS A 419 6.35 7.10 -11.67
N GLU A 420 6.80 8.06 -12.51
CA GLU A 420 7.68 9.14 -12.04
C GLU A 420 7.01 9.95 -10.93
N ALA A 421 7.73 10.15 -9.82
CA ALA A 421 7.23 10.81 -8.62
C ALA A 421 8.03 12.07 -8.29
N LYS A 422 7.34 13.07 -7.73
CA LYS A 422 7.96 14.30 -7.25
C LYS A 422 8.64 14.09 -5.90
N LEU A 423 9.75 14.78 -5.68
CA LEU A 423 10.47 14.84 -4.41
C LEU A 423 10.56 16.30 -3.91
N PRO A 424 10.80 16.53 -2.61
CA PRO A 424 10.63 17.84 -1.96
C PRO A 424 11.75 18.86 -2.22
N VAL A 425 12.57 18.66 -3.23
CA VAL A 425 13.62 19.59 -3.64
C VAL A 425 13.44 20.01 -5.10
N GLU A 426 14.12 21.07 -5.52
CA GLU A 426 14.03 21.55 -6.90
C GLU A 426 14.58 20.53 -7.89
N CYS A 427 13.92 20.42 -9.05
CA CYS A 427 14.39 19.62 -10.17
C CYS A 427 15.76 20.12 -10.67
N TYR A 428 16.55 19.19 -11.15
CA TYR A 428 17.86 19.50 -11.75
C TYR A 428 17.72 20.41 -12.96
N LYS A 429 18.58 21.43 -13.02
CA LYS A 429 18.77 22.29 -14.20
C LYS A 429 20.19 22.13 -14.71
N ASP A 430 20.36 21.96 -16.02
CA ASP A 430 21.69 21.91 -16.63
C ASP A 430 22.35 23.29 -16.70
N ALA A 431 23.60 23.34 -17.16
CA ALA A 431 24.38 24.59 -17.30
C ALA A 431 23.75 25.62 -18.27
N LYS A 432 22.77 25.23 -19.06
CA LYS A 432 22.00 26.10 -19.98
C LYS A 432 20.67 26.55 -19.37
N GLY A 433 20.38 26.12 -18.12
CA GLY A 433 19.12 26.41 -17.45
C GLY A 433 17.95 25.51 -17.88
N VAL A 434 18.21 24.45 -18.65
CA VAL A 434 17.14 23.47 -19.00
C VAL A 434 16.82 22.64 -17.78
N GLU A 435 15.54 22.68 -17.37
CA GLU A 435 15.03 21.88 -16.28
C GLU A 435 14.68 20.46 -16.74
N TYR A 436 15.03 19.49 -15.91
CA TYR A 436 14.72 18.08 -16.13
C TYR A 436 13.73 17.61 -15.05
N PRO A 437 12.45 17.54 -15.36
CA PRO A 437 11.43 17.05 -14.41
C PRO A 437 11.79 15.66 -13.88
N TYR A 438 11.50 15.43 -12.60
CA TYR A 438 11.76 14.17 -11.89
C TYR A 438 13.24 13.77 -11.74
N PHE A 439 14.20 14.64 -12.08
CA PHE A 439 15.62 14.45 -11.76
C PHE A 439 16.06 15.46 -10.72
N TYR A 440 16.69 14.96 -9.66
CA TYR A 440 17.08 15.73 -8.48
C TYR A 440 18.55 15.52 -8.18
N GLU A 441 19.27 16.56 -7.77
CA GLU A 441 20.66 16.40 -7.33
C GLU A 441 20.69 15.63 -6.00
N TRP A 442 21.46 14.51 -5.97
CA TRP A 442 21.50 13.64 -4.79
C TRP A 442 21.96 14.38 -3.54
N ASN A 443 23.02 15.17 -3.62
CA ASN A 443 23.55 15.91 -2.48
C ASN A 443 22.53 16.86 -1.82
N LYS A 444 21.64 17.47 -2.61
CA LYS A 444 20.56 18.34 -2.09
C LYS A 444 19.47 17.50 -1.42
N LEU A 445 19.08 16.42 -2.06
CA LEU A 445 18.05 15.53 -1.54
C LEU A 445 18.53 14.77 -0.30
N GLU A 446 19.74 14.26 -0.30
CA GLU A 446 20.36 13.61 0.85
C GLU A 446 20.39 14.54 2.05
N LYS A 447 20.90 15.77 1.86
CA LYS A 447 20.93 16.79 2.93
C LYS A 447 19.52 17.02 3.49
N TYR A 448 18.53 17.18 2.64
CA TYR A 448 17.14 17.39 3.04
C TYR A 448 16.64 16.25 3.94
N TYR A 449 16.86 15.01 3.55
CA TYR A 449 16.42 13.85 4.33
C TYR A 449 17.23 13.67 5.62
N ARG A 450 18.52 13.97 5.63
CA ARG A 450 19.31 13.96 6.87
C ARG A 450 18.85 15.04 7.85
N ASP A 451 18.42 16.21 7.37
CA ASP A 451 17.81 17.25 8.20
C ASP A 451 16.47 16.78 8.83
N ILE A 452 15.65 16.02 8.09
CA ILE A 452 14.44 15.37 8.62
C ILE A 452 14.79 14.38 9.75
N LEU A 453 15.82 13.54 9.56
CA LEU A 453 16.26 12.59 10.57
C LEU A 453 16.79 13.29 11.81
N ALA A 454 17.56 14.38 11.64
CA ALA A 454 18.03 15.21 12.76
C ALA A 454 16.87 15.89 13.50
N LYS A 455 15.81 16.31 12.79
CA LYS A 455 14.59 16.83 13.41
C LYS A 455 13.91 15.78 14.28
N TRP A 456 13.79 14.53 13.77
CA TRP A 456 13.23 13.42 14.55
C TRP A 456 14.00 13.15 15.83
N THR A 457 15.35 13.14 15.76
CA THR A 457 16.19 12.94 16.94
C THR A 457 15.90 13.97 18.04
N ARG A 458 15.65 15.23 17.67
CA ARG A 458 15.29 16.29 18.63
C ARG A 458 13.88 16.07 19.21
N ILE A 459 12.89 15.83 18.35
CA ILE A 459 11.51 15.55 18.79
C ILE A 459 11.48 14.36 19.77
N LYS A 460 12.20 13.28 19.43
CA LYS A 460 12.25 12.08 20.25
C LYS A 460 12.89 12.29 21.63
N ALA A 461 13.78 13.25 21.76
CA ALA A 461 14.39 13.61 23.04
C ALA A 461 13.43 14.41 23.95
N GLU A 462 12.37 15.00 23.39
CA GLU A 462 11.34 15.77 24.09
C GLU A 462 10.10 14.94 24.47
N LEU A 463 9.92 13.75 23.85
CA LEU A 463 8.83 12.78 24.12
C LEU A 463 9.16 11.87 25.32
#